data_c861df19e171a524571f7c0578d5cadc
#
_entry.id   c861df19e171a524571f7c0578d5cadc
#
_cell.length_a   1.000
_cell.length_b   1.000
_cell.length_c   1.000
_cell.angle_alpha   90.00
_cell.angle_beta   90.00
_cell.angle_gamma   90.00
#
_symmetry.space_group_name_H-M   'P 1'
#
loop_
_entity.id
_entity.type
_entity.pdbx_description
1 polymer ?
#
loop_
_entity_poly.entity_id
_entity_poly.type
_entity_poly.pdbx_seq_one_letter_code
_entity_poly.pdbx_strand_id
1 'polypeptide(L)'
;MSKREDYESRTEELLAPIAEVNQVEIYDVEYVKEGSDYYLRAYIDKPEGVNILECENVSRALSEALDKADFIPDAYILEVSSPGLGRTLKKDKHLQKSIGEEVEIKLFKPIDKCKEFSGILESFDADTVTITEEGTTRTFARADIALIRLALDF
;
A
#
# COMPACT_ATOMS: atom_id res chain seq x y z
N MET A 1 -2.72 1.39 20.43
CA MET A 1 -1.89 1.45 19.19
C MET A 1 -0.47 1.00 19.49
N SER A 2 0.15 0.22 18.61
CA SER A 2 1.55 -0.15 18.77
C SER A 2 2.46 1.05 18.47
N LYS A 3 3.72 0.97 18.89
CA LYS A 3 4.70 2.00 18.56
C LYS A 3 4.88 2.13 17.05
N ARG A 4 4.84 1.00 16.33
CA ARG A 4 4.93 0.97 14.88
C ARG A 4 3.81 1.77 14.25
N GLU A 5 2.57 1.53 14.66
CA GLU A 5 1.41 2.25 14.12
C GLU A 5 1.47 3.74 14.45
N ASP A 6 1.95 4.09 15.63
CA ASP A 6 2.12 5.48 16.04
C ASP A 6 3.15 6.18 15.16
N TYR A 7 4.29 5.55 14.90
CA TYR A 7 5.33 6.10 14.03
C TYR A 7 4.81 6.27 12.60
N GLU A 8 4.08 5.29 12.10
CA GLU A 8 3.49 5.35 10.76
C GLU A 8 2.48 6.48 10.65
N SER A 9 1.59 6.63 11.63
CA SER A 9 0.59 7.70 11.69
C SER A 9 1.23 9.09 11.74
N ARG A 10 2.20 9.27 12.62
CA ARG A 10 2.90 10.55 12.77
C ARG A 10 3.67 10.93 11.51
N THR A 11 4.28 9.94 10.87
CA THR A 11 5.00 10.15 9.61
C THR A 11 4.02 10.56 8.52
N GLU A 12 2.85 9.92 8.45
CA GLU A 12 1.81 10.29 7.49
C GLU A 12 1.34 11.74 7.69
N GLU A 13 1.19 12.17 8.93
CA GLU A 13 0.82 13.56 9.25
C GLU A 13 1.88 14.55 8.77
N LEU A 14 3.16 14.23 8.95
CA LEU A 14 4.26 15.07 8.46
C LEU A 14 4.31 15.08 6.93
N LEU A 15 4.01 13.94 6.32
CA LEU A 15 4.06 13.78 4.87
C LEU A 15 2.91 14.49 4.17
N ALA A 16 1.75 14.63 4.79
CA ALA A 16 0.56 15.21 4.17
C ALA A 16 0.82 16.58 3.50
N PRO A 17 1.39 17.59 4.20
CA PRO A 17 1.66 18.87 3.53
C PRO A 17 2.75 18.77 2.46
N ILE A 18 3.70 17.87 2.63
CA ILE A 18 4.77 17.64 1.65
C ILE A 18 4.20 17.04 0.37
N ALA A 19 3.30 16.08 0.50
CA ALA A 19 2.63 15.45 -0.63
C ALA A 19 1.79 16.48 -1.40
N GLU A 20 1.09 17.36 -0.69
CA GLU A 20 0.28 18.40 -1.30
C GLU A 20 1.14 19.38 -2.13
N VAL A 21 2.26 19.83 -1.57
CA VAL A 21 3.18 20.74 -2.27
C VAL A 21 3.77 20.10 -3.52
N ASN A 22 4.06 18.81 -3.47
CA ASN A 22 4.66 18.07 -4.59
C ASN A 22 3.61 17.46 -5.52
N GLN A 23 2.31 17.68 -5.25
CA GLN A 23 1.20 17.19 -6.07
C GLN A 23 1.20 15.66 -6.23
N VAL A 24 1.50 14.96 -5.14
CA VAL A 24 1.45 13.50 -5.08
C VAL A 24 0.50 13.06 -3.99
N GLU A 25 0.05 11.81 -4.07
CA GLU A 25 -0.80 11.20 -3.06
C GLU A 25 0.04 10.29 -2.18
N ILE A 26 -0.35 10.17 -0.91
CA ILE A 26 0.25 9.19 0.00
C ILE A 26 -0.45 7.86 -0.23
N TYR A 27 0.28 6.86 -0.71
CA TYR A 27 -0.27 5.52 -0.87
C TYR A 27 -0.23 4.75 0.45
N ASP A 28 0.93 4.74 1.11
CA ASP A 28 1.11 4.08 2.40
C ASP A 28 2.39 4.55 3.08
N VAL A 29 2.47 4.30 4.39
CA VAL A 29 3.69 4.51 5.18
C VAL A 29 3.87 3.25 6.04
N GLU A 30 5.07 2.67 6.01
CA GLU A 30 5.42 1.47 6.76
C GLU A 30 6.68 1.70 7.59
N TYR A 31 6.65 1.24 8.83
CA TYR A 31 7.85 1.18 9.67
C TYR A 31 8.11 -0.29 10.00
N VAL A 32 9.15 -0.85 9.39
CA VAL A 32 9.43 -2.28 9.46
C VAL A 32 10.90 -2.55 9.83
N LYS A 33 11.13 -3.70 10.43
CA LYS A 33 12.47 -4.18 10.71
C LYS A 33 12.79 -5.33 9.78
N GLU A 34 13.89 -5.20 9.05
CA GLU A 34 14.38 -6.26 8.17
C GLU A 34 15.83 -6.57 8.55
N GLY A 35 16.11 -7.80 9.00
CA GLY A 35 17.38 -8.14 9.54
C GLY A 35 17.66 -7.34 10.81
N SER A 36 18.76 -6.60 10.86
CA SER A 36 19.12 -5.76 12.00
C SER A 36 18.73 -4.29 11.81
N ASP A 37 18.20 -3.92 10.65
CA ASP A 37 17.89 -2.52 10.32
C ASP A 37 16.40 -2.23 10.34
N TYR A 38 16.08 -0.99 10.75
CA TYR A 38 14.72 -0.46 10.66
C TYR A 38 14.58 0.38 9.40
N TYR A 39 13.44 0.25 8.75
CA TYR A 39 13.12 1.01 7.53
C TYR A 39 11.83 1.77 7.73
N LEU A 40 11.86 3.06 7.43
CA LEU A 40 10.66 3.88 7.34
C LEU A 40 10.42 4.12 5.85
N ARG A 41 9.37 3.49 5.32
CA ARG A 41 9.06 3.51 3.90
C ARG A 41 7.80 4.31 3.64
N ALA A 42 7.92 5.31 2.77
CA ALA A 42 6.78 6.10 2.33
C ALA A 42 6.54 5.81 0.86
N TYR A 43 5.32 5.41 0.54
CA TYR A 43 4.92 5.13 -0.84
C TYR A 43 4.03 6.27 -1.31
N ILE A 44 4.45 6.94 -2.38
CA ILE A 44 3.72 8.05 -2.98
C ILE A 44 3.32 7.70 -4.40
N ASP A 45 2.19 8.25 -4.86
CA ASP A 45 1.68 7.95 -6.18
C ASP A 45 0.98 9.17 -6.79
N LYS A 46 0.71 9.12 -8.08
CA LYS A 46 -0.15 10.06 -8.78
C LYS A 46 -0.64 9.41 -10.08
N PRO A 47 -1.72 9.94 -10.71
CA PRO A 47 -2.33 9.27 -11.88
C PRO A 47 -1.38 8.88 -13.00
N GLU A 48 -0.39 9.71 -13.31
CA GLU A 48 0.59 9.41 -14.35
C GLU A 48 1.86 8.73 -13.82
N GLY A 49 1.87 8.37 -12.54
CA GLY A 49 3.04 7.80 -11.86
C GLY A 49 4.02 8.86 -11.39
N VAL A 50 4.80 8.53 -10.37
CA VAL A 50 5.84 9.43 -9.83
C VAL A 50 7.19 9.13 -10.46
N ASN A 51 8.00 10.16 -10.64
CA ASN A 51 9.36 9.99 -11.16
C ASN A 51 10.39 10.05 -10.02
N ILE A 52 11.65 9.79 -10.36
CA ILE A 52 12.75 9.78 -9.39
C ILE A 52 12.93 11.14 -8.70
N LEU A 53 12.82 12.22 -9.46
CA LEU A 53 12.98 13.57 -8.92
C LEU A 53 11.89 13.89 -7.88
N GLU A 54 10.65 13.48 -8.15
CA GLU A 54 9.54 13.67 -7.21
C GLU A 54 9.78 12.88 -5.92
N CYS A 55 10.27 11.65 -6.03
CA CYS A 55 10.63 10.84 -4.86
C CYS A 55 11.76 11.48 -4.06
N GLU A 56 12.78 12.02 -4.73
CA GLU A 56 13.89 12.70 -4.07
C GLU A 56 13.43 13.96 -3.33
N ASN A 57 12.59 14.77 -3.96
CA ASN A 57 12.06 15.99 -3.35
C ASN A 57 11.26 15.69 -2.10
N VAL A 58 10.38 14.69 -2.17
CA VAL A 58 9.58 14.26 -1.03
C VAL A 58 10.47 13.68 0.06
N SER A 59 11.44 12.85 -0.31
CA SER A 59 12.36 12.23 0.64
C SER A 59 13.15 13.27 1.42
N ARG A 60 13.67 14.27 0.74
CA ARG A 60 14.45 15.34 1.36
C ARG A 60 13.59 16.15 2.34
N ALA A 61 12.40 16.56 1.92
CA ALA A 61 11.49 17.32 2.77
C ALA A 61 11.01 16.50 3.97
N LEU A 62 10.71 15.23 3.76
CA LEU A 62 10.27 14.34 4.84
C LEU A 62 11.40 14.08 5.83
N SER A 63 12.63 13.90 5.35
CA SER A 63 13.80 13.71 6.20
C SER A 63 14.00 14.91 7.14
N GLU A 64 13.89 16.13 6.62
CA GLU A 64 13.99 17.34 7.43
C GLU A 64 12.87 17.41 8.47
N ALA A 65 11.65 17.09 8.09
CA ALA A 65 10.51 17.12 9.00
C ALA A 65 10.66 16.07 10.12
N LEU A 66 11.15 14.88 9.77
CA LEU A 66 11.40 13.81 10.75
C LEU A 66 12.51 14.17 11.74
N ASP A 67 13.57 14.82 11.26
CA ASP A 67 14.67 15.27 12.11
C ASP A 67 14.18 16.30 13.13
N LYS A 68 13.32 17.20 12.73
CA LYS A 68 12.74 18.22 13.62
C LYS A 68 11.77 17.63 14.63
N ALA A 69 10.95 16.68 14.21
CA ALA A 69 9.95 16.05 15.06
C ALA A 69 10.57 15.06 16.06
N ASP A 70 11.60 14.34 15.61
CA ASP A 70 12.44 13.45 16.45
C ASP A 70 11.65 12.52 17.38
N PHE A 71 10.64 11.83 16.82
CA PHE A 71 9.81 10.94 17.63
C PHE A 71 10.17 9.45 17.51
N ILE A 72 11.08 9.08 16.61
CA ILE A 72 11.56 7.71 16.46
C ILE A 72 12.94 7.59 17.13
N PRO A 73 13.04 6.86 18.26
CA PRO A 73 14.31 6.76 18.99
C PRO A 73 15.35 5.87 18.33
N ASP A 74 14.92 4.94 17.49
CA ASP A 74 15.82 4.00 16.82
C ASP A 74 16.41 4.62 15.55
N ALA A 75 17.62 4.19 15.19
CA ALA A 75 18.17 4.54 13.89
C ALA A 75 17.37 3.82 12.80
N TYR A 76 17.06 4.51 11.73
CA TYR A 76 16.26 3.95 10.62
C TYR A 76 16.74 4.49 9.29
N ILE A 77 16.38 3.77 8.23
CA ILE A 77 16.68 4.16 6.86
C ILE A 77 15.35 4.65 6.24
N LEU A 78 15.34 5.89 5.74
CA LEU A 78 14.16 6.45 5.07
C LEU A 78 14.21 6.10 3.59
N GLU A 79 13.11 5.50 3.09
CA GLU A 79 12.95 5.22 1.68
C GLU A 79 11.64 5.83 1.21
N VAL A 80 11.67 6.55 0.09
CA VAL A 80 10.48 7.10 -0.57
C VAL A 80 10.44 6.56 -1.98
N SER A 81 9.33 5.92 -2.34
CA SER A 81 9.19 5.29 -3.65
C SER A 81 7.73 5.24 -4.08
N SER A 82 7.50 4.82 -5.34
CA SER A 82 6.15 4.53 -5.80
C SER A 82 5.75 3.12 -5.38
N PRO A 83 4.43 2.82 -5.28
CA PRO A 83 3.99 1.46 -4.96
C PRO A 83 4.30 0.45 -6.08
N GLY A 84 4.51 0.93 -7.31
CA GLY A 84 4.82 0.08 -8.44
C GLY A 84 3.61 -0.69 -8.99
N LEU A 85 3.82 -1.38 -10.11
CA LEU A 85 2.81 -2.26 -10.71
C LEU A 85 2.74 -3.57 -9.92
N GLY A 86 1.54 -4.16 -9.85
CA GLY A 86 1.35 -5.42 -9.15
C GLY A 86 1.44 -5.32 -7.64
N ARG A 87 1.27 -4.14 -7.10
CA ARG A 87 1.33 -3.90 -5.66
C ARG A 87 0.33 -4.76 -4.90
N THR A 88 0.81 -5.41 -3.81
CA THR A 88 -0.03 -6.19 -2.92
C THR A 88 -0.98 -5.28 -2.14
N LEU A 89 -2.26 -5.66 -2.09
CA LEU A 89 -3.30 -4.93 -1.38
C LEU A 89 -3.48 -5.55 0.00
N LYS A 90 -2.83 -4.98 1.01
CA LYS A 90 -2.84 -5.53 2.38
C LYS A 90 -3.83 -4.86 3.30
N LYS A 91 -4.09 -3.58 3.10
CA LYS A 91 -4.93 -2.77 3.99
C LYS A 91 -6.24 -2.39 3.32
N ASP A 92 -7.26 -2.09 4.12
CA ASP A 92 -8.56 -1.67 3.61
C ASP A 92 -8.44 -0.44 2.70
N LYS A 93 -7.56 0.50 3.02
CA LYS A 93 -7.36 1.68 2.18
C LYS A 93 -6.82 1.33 0.79
N HIS A 94 -6.02 0.26 0.68
CA HIS A 94 -5.53 -0.24 -0.60
C HIS A 94 -6.66 -0.83 -1.43
N LEU A 95 -7.54 -1.60 -0.78
CA LEU A 95 -8.71 -2.19 -1.41
C LEU A 95 -9.68 -1.10 -1.87
N GLN A 96 -9.90 -0.08 -1.03
CA GLN A 96 -10.80 1.03 -1.35
C GLN A 96 -10.35 1.79 -2.60
N LYS A 97 -9.05 2.03 -2.74
CA LYS A 97 -8.49 2.71 -3.93
C LYS A 97 -8.56 1.86 -5.19
N SER A 98 -8.63 0.54 -5.03
CA SER A 98 -8.61 -0.42 -6.14
C SER A 98 -9.99 -0.86 -6.59
N ILE A 99 -11.06 -0.38 -5.97
CA ILE A 99 -12.43 -0.69 -6.41
C ILE A 99 -12.61 -0.21 -7.85
N GLY A 100 -13.11 -1.11 -8.71
CA GLY A 100 -13.27 -0.85 -10.13
C GLY A 100 -12.07 -1.24 -10.97
N GLU A 101 -10.98 -1.67 -10.34
CA GLU A 101 -9.78 -2.10 -11.05
C GLU A 101 -9.64 -3.61 -11.03
N GLU A 102 -8.91 -4.15 -12.02
CA GLU A 102 -8.65 -5.58 -12.08
C GLU A 102 -7.64 -6.00 -11.03
N VAL A 103 -7.97 -7.06 -10.28
CA VAL A 103 -7.11 -7.59 -9.24
C VAL A 103 -6.91 -9.08 -9.46
N GLU A 104 -5.81 -9.60 -8.90
CA GLU A 104 -5.52 -11.04 -8.86
C GLU A 104 -5.59 -11.49 -7.40
N ILE A 105 -6.28 -12.61 -7.16
CA ILE A 105 -6.44 -13.19 -5.83
C ILE A 105 -5.81 -14.57 -5.82
N LYS A 106 -4.96 -14.84 -4.83
CA LYS A 106 -4.38 -16.14 -4.59
C LYS A 106 -4.87 -16.65 -3.24
N LEU A 107 -5.38 -17.90 -3.22
CA LEU A 107 -5.92 -18.51 -2.01
C LEU A 107 -4.92 -19.45 -1.37
N PHE A 108 -5.05 -19.67 -0.05
CA PHE A 108 -4.27 -20.68 0.67
C PHE A 108 -4.63 -22.08 0.22
N LYS A 109 -5.91 -22.32 -0.03
CA LYS A 109 -6.43 -23.64 -0.46
C LYS A 109 -7.24 -23.46 -1.74
N PRO A 110 -7.19 -24.46 -2.65
CA PRO A 110 -7.95 -24.35 -3.89
C PRO A 110 -9.46 -24.45 -3.68
N ILE A 111 -10.19 -23.69 -4.50
CA ILE A 111 -11.65 -23.80 -4.64
C ILE A 111 -11.86 -24.30 -6.06
N ASP A 112 -12.62 -25.40 -6.22
CA ASP A 112 -12.84 -26.02 -7.53
C ASP A 112 -11.53 -26.31 -8.27
N LYS A 113 -10.51 -26.77 -7.52
CA LYS A 113 -9.16 -27.09 -8.03
C LYS A 113 -8.38 -25.86 -8.52
N CYS A 114 -8.82 -24.65 -8.15
CA CYS A 114 -8.19 -23.43 -8.59
C CYS A 114 -7.82 -22.58 -7.38
N LYS A 115 -6.56 -22.13 -7.30
CA LYS A 115 -6.07 -21.25 -6.23
C LYS A 115 -5.99 -19.79 -6.63
N GLU A 116 -6.01 -19.51 -7.94
CA GLU A 116 -5.85 -18.18 -8.46
C GLU A 116 -7.09 -17.74 -9.21
N PHE A 117 -7.54 -16.52 -8.91
CA PHE A 117 -8.69 -15.91 -9.55
C PHE A 117 -8.34 -14.47 -9.90
N SER A 118 -8.97 -13.94 -10.93
CA SER A 118 -8.82 -12.55 -11.31
C SER A 118 -10.17 -11.97 -11.68
N GLY A 119 -10.31 -10.67 -11.58
CA GLY A 119 -11.54 -9.97 -11.93
C GLY A 119 -11.49 -8.53 -11.43
N ILE A 120 -12.59 -7.82 -11.70
CA ILE A 120 -12.72 -6.43 -11.23
C ILE A 120 -13.15 -6.44 -9.77
N LEU A 121 -12.43 -5.70 -8.95
CA LEU A 121 -12.78 -5.56 -7.53
C LEU A 121 -14.07 -4.74 -7.41
N GLU A 122 -15.16 -5.38 -6.98
CA GLU A 122 -16.45 -4.75 -6.85
C GLU A 122 -16.66 -4.11 -5.50
N SER A 123 -16.34 -4.87 -4.44
CA SER A 123 -16.55 -4.43 -3.07
C SER A 123 -15.75 -5.28 -2.10
N PHE A 124 -15.67 -4.83 -0.89
CA PHE A 124 -15.07 -5.59 0.21
C PHE A 124 -15.68 -5.14 1.53
N ASP A 125 -15.55 -5.98 2.54
CA ASP A 125 -15.85 -5.61 3.92
C ASP A 125 -14.79 -6.21 4.86
N ALA A 126 -15.03 -6.20 6.15
CA ALA A 126 -14.07 -6.71 7.13
C ALA A 126 -13.78 -8.20 6.96
N ASP A 127 -14.72 -8.96 6.40
CA ASP A 127 -14.66 -10.42 6.31
C ASP A 127 -14.54 -10.96 4.90
N THR A 128 -14.95 -10.20 3.87
CA THR A 128 -15.02 -10.72 2.50
C THR A 128 -14.49 -9.74 1.46
N VAL A 129 -14.17 -10.29 0.28
CA VAL A 129 -13.81 -9.52 -0.92
C VAL A 129 -14.63 -10.09 -2.07
N THR A 130 -15.24 -9.22 -2.87
CA THR A 130 -16.07 -9.59 -4.01
C THR A 130 -15.46 -9.08 -5.31
N ILE A 131 -15.31 -9.98 -6.28
CA ILE A 131 -14.83 -9.63 -7.62
C ILE A 131 -15.82 -10.08 -8.68
N THR A 132 -15.78 -9.44 -9.85
CA THR A 132 -16.59 -9.80 -11.00
C THR A 132 -15.70 -10.15 -12.18
N GLU A 133 -15.92 -11.31 -12.78
CA GLU A 133 -15.20 -11.76 -13.96
C GLU A 133 -16.24 -12.20 -14.99
N GLU A 134 -16.23 -11.57 -16.17
CA GLU A 134 -17.13 -11.90 -17.29
C GLU A 134 -18.62 -12.02 -16.88
N GLY A 135 -19.08 -11.08 -16.04
CA GLY A 135 -20.45 -11.08 -15.56
C GLY A 135 -20.76 -12.02 -14.42
N THR A 136 -19.75 -12.77 -13.95
CA THR A 136 -19.90 -13.68 -12.82
C THR A 136 -19.27 -13.05 -11.58
N THR A 137 -20.06 -12.93 -10.53
CA THR A 137 -19.60 -12.38 -9.25
C THR A 137 -19.15 -13.50 -8.32
N ARG A 138 -17.99 -13.34 -7.71
CA ARG A 138 -17.45 -14.28 -6.73
C ARG A 138 -17.09 -13.55 -5.46
N THR A 139 -17.43 -14.14 -4.31
CA THR A 139 -17.09 -13.60 -2.99
C THR A 139 -16.17 -14.57 -2.26
N PHE A 140 -15.08 -14.05 -1.73
CA PHE A 140 -14.08 -14.84 -0.99
C PHE A 140 -14.01 -14.35 0.45
N ALA A 141 -13.84 -15.28 1.39
CA ALA A 141 -13.53 -14.92 2.76
C ALA A 141 -12.10 -14.40 2.82
N ARG A 142 -11.89 -13.26 3.47
CA ARG A 142 -10.54 -12.66 3.56
C ARG A 142 -9.55 -13.59 4.26
N ALA A 143 -10.04 -14.42 5.21
CA ALA A 143 -9.21 -15.40 5.90
C ALA A 143 -8.65 -16.49 4.96
N ASP A 144 -9.32 -16.74 3.85
CA ASP A 144 -8.90 -17.74 2.85
C ASP A 144 -7.93 -17.18 1.81
N ILE A 145 -7.79 -15.86 1.76
CA ILE A 145 -6.96 -15.18 0.77
C ILE A 145 -5.53 -15.07 1.27
N ALA A 146 -4.58 -15.67 0.52
CA ALA A 146 -3.16 -15.56 0.80
C ALA A 146 -2.60 -14.24 0.29
N LEU A 147 -3.10 -13.76 -0.86
CA LEU A 147 -2.58 -12.59 -1.54
C LEU A 147 -3.64 -11.95 -2.43
N ILE A 148 -3.75 -10.63 -2.39
CA ILE A 148 -4.49 -9.83 -3.38
C ILE A 148 -3.51 -8.80 -3.92
N ARG A 149 -3.48 -8.62 -5.24
CA ARG A 149 -2.64 -7.60 -5.86
C ARG A 149 -3.35 -7.04 -7.09
N LEU A 150 -2.95 -5.83 -7.50
CA LEU A 150 -3.41 -5.28 -8.77
C LEU A 150 -2.90 -6.15 -9.90
N ALA A 151 -3.76 -6.44 -10.87
CA ALA A 151 -3.36 -7.23 -12.04
C ALA A 151 -2.36 -6.43 -12.86
N LEU A 152 -1.33 -7.12 -13.36
CA LEU A 152 -0.37 -6.51 -14.27
C LEU A 152 -0.99 -6.46 -15.65
N ASP A 153 -1.15 -5.26 -16.17
CA ASP A 153 -1.73 -5.03 -17.48
C ASP A 153 -0.61 -4.72 -18.46
N PHE A 154 -0.37 -5.64 -19.34
CA PHE A 154 0.67 -5.52 -20.36
C PHE A 154 0.08 -5.27 -21.73
#